data_680b9902ddb60fe7a78dbd15488de653
#
_entry.id   680b9902ddb60fe7a78dbd15488de653
#
_cell.length_a   1.000
_cell.length_b   1.000
_cell.length_c   1.000
_cell.angle_alpha   90.00
_cell.angle_beta   90.00
_cell.angle_gamma   90.00
#
_symmetry.space_group_name_H-M   'P 1'
#
loop_
_entity.id
_entity.type
_entity.pdbx_description
1 polymer ?
#
loop_
_entity_poly.entity_id
_entity_poly.type
_entity_poly.pdbx_seq_one_letter_code
_entity_poly.pdbx_strand_id
1 'polypeptide(L)'
;MKRRKRRAPPTEQPRERLRWRAGALLLAVAEAGLLAWLLFGPAFVVRDVEVAGAHRLTPAQVRAAAGLNRGGSVFALDADTIARRLGGTAWVKDASVQPRLPDGVVIRVSEWQPVAVFKAGPQSPAWYLSGEAVVLGRATTPVNLLDLEWPAGPQPKTGQRVMDTALLAALVNIERALPGLLGQDVQSFSLDGCANLTLNARKGWKAYFGRVLTPEELASLKDKLAALKSISVAVDYNSADLEYVNVMNPYAPAVKLKSAKPAPAATPAAGSKPSPTPLAPTVVPACG
;
A
#
# COMPACT_ATOMS: atom_id res chain seq x y z
N MET A 1 -58.36 -47.76 -68.98
CA MET A 1 -57.26 -47.33 -68.14
C MET A 1 -56.89 -45.88 -68.46
N LYS A 2 -57.24 -44.87 -67.67
CA LYS A 2 -56.93 -43.44 -67.90
C LYS A 2 -55.63 -43.08 -67.14
N ARG A 3 -54.55 -42.79 -67.82
CA ARG A 3 -53.28 -42.28 -67.29
C ARG A 3 -53.47 -40.85 -66.74
N ARG A 4 -53.39 -40.72 -65.36
CA ARG A 4 -53.31 -39.39 -64.70
C ARG A 4 -51.97 -38.78 -65.08
N LYS A 5 -52.00 -37.64 -65.80
CA LYS A 5 -50.83 -36.75 -66.00
C LYS A 5 -50.48 -36.13 -64.66
N ARG A 6 -49.29 -36.43 -64.12
CA ARG A 6 -48.68 -35.73 -62.97
C ARG A 6 -48.34 -34.32 -63.48
N ARG A 7 -48.96 -33.32 -62.86
CA ARG A 7 -48.53 -31.92 -63.06
C ARG A 7 -47.14 -31.77 -62.42
N ALA A 8 -46.17 -31.26 -63.16
CA ALA A 8 -44.87 -30.87 -62.67
C ALA A 8 -45.06 -29.68 -61.68
N PRO A 9 -44.25 -29.64 -60.60
CA PRO A 9 -44.33 -28.50 -59.72
C PRO A 9 -43.87 -27.19 -60.44
N PRO A 10 -44.45 -26.06 -60.11
CA PRO A 10 -44.06 -24.80 -60.74
C PRO A 10 -42.57 -24.53 -60.48
N THR A 11 -41.80 -24.41 -61.55
CA THR A 11 -40.39 -23.97 -61.50
C THR A 11 -40.40 -22.50 -61.11
N GLU A 12 -40.10 -22.23 -59.81
CA GLU A 12 -39.86 -20.87 -59.36
C GLU A 12 -38.71 -20.27 -60.18
N GLN A 13 -39.00 -19.15 -60.83
CA GLN A 13 -38.08 -18.51 -61.74
C GLN A 13 -36.83 -18.03 -60.97
N PRO A 14 -35.60 -18.31 -61.40
CA PRO A 14 -34.36 -17.99 -60.71
C PRO A 14 -34.18 -16.48 -60.43
N ARG A 15 -34.92 -15.61 -61.20
CA ARG A 15 -34.92 -14.16 -61.00
C ARG A 15 -35.64 -13.70 -59.73
N GLU A 16 -36.69 -14.39 -59.29
CA GLU A 16 -37.38 -14.04 -58.04
C GLU A 16 -36.54 -14.37 -56.85
N ARG A 17 -35.90 -15.50 -56.79
CA ARG A 17 -34.95 -15.89 -55.71
C ARG A 17 -33.79 -14.89 -55.60
N LEU A 18 -33.29 -14.39 -56.76
CA LEU A 18 -32.23 -13.38 -56.77
C LEU A 18 -32.72 -12.04 -56.20
N ARG A 19 -33.94 -11.61 -56.53
CA ARG A 19 -34.52 -10.37 -55.98
C ARG A 19 -34.77 -10.45 -54.47
N TRP A 20 -35.24 -11.60 -53.97
CA TRP A 20 -35.43 -11.84 -52.54
C TRP A 20 -34.07 -11.86 -51.81
N ARG A 21 -33.05 -12.44 -52.38
CA ARG A 21 -31.67 -12.44 -51.81
C ARG A 21 -31.06 -11.04 -51.80
N ALA A 22 -31.25 -10.29 -52.88
CA ALA A 22 -30.78 -8.89 -52.93
C ALA A 22 -31.52 -8.00 -51.91
N GLY A 23 -32.84 -8.18 -51.77
CA GLY A 23 -33.61 -7.48 -50.74
C GLY A 23 -33.21 -7.82 -49.32
N ALA A 24 -32.96 -9.10 -49.02
CA ALA A 24 -32.47 -9.55 -47.71
C ALA A 24 -31.09 -8.99 -47.40
N LEU A 25 -30.20 -8.94 -48.40
CA LEU A 25 -28.85 -8.40 -48.25
C LEU A 25 -28.87 -6.88 -47.97
N LEU A 26 -29.73 -6.15 -48.71
CA LEU A 26 -29.93 -4.71 -48.45
C LEU A 26 -30.48 -4.44 -47.05
N LEU A 27 -31.44 -5.25 -46.60
CA LEU A 27 -31.98 -5.14 -45.24
C LEU A 27 -30.90 -5.39 -44.19
N ALA A 28 -30.13 -6.46 -44.37
CA ALA A 28 -29.02 -6.78 -43.43
C ALA A 28 -27.95 -5.67 -43.39
N VAL A 29 -27.61 -5.08 -44.53
CA VAL A 29 -26.70 -3.93 -44.60
C VAL A 29 -27.30 -2.69 -43.93
N ALA A 30 -28.57 -2.44 -44.11
CA ALA A 30 -29.28 -1.32 -43.43
C ALA A 30 -29.35 -1.51 -41.94
N GLU A 31 -29.64 -2.74 -41.48
CA GLU A 31 -29.62 -3.07 -40.03
C GLU A 31 -28.21 -2.95 -39.44
N ALA A 32 -27.17 -3.47 -40.13
CA ALA A 32 -25.79 -3.34 -39.70
C ALA A 32 -25.33 -1.87 -39.68
N GLY A 33 -25.74 -1.06 -40.67
CA GLY A 33 -25.47 0.37 -40.70
C GLY A 33 -26.18 1.13 -39.58
N LEU A 34 -27.43 0.77 -39.27
CA LEU A 34 -28.18 1.36 -38.16
C LEU A 34 -27.54 0.97 -36.81
N LEU A 35 -27.17 -0.30 -36.65
CA LEU A 35 -26.47 -0.78 -35.45
C LEU A 35 -25.11 -0.09 -35.27
N ALA A 36 -24.35 0.05 -36.33
CA ALA A 36 -23.07 0.75 -36.31
C ALA A 36 -23.27 2.24 -35.95
N TRP A 37 -24.28 2.90 -36.51
CA TRP A 37 -24.60 4.27 -36.17
C TRP A 37 -25.09 4.41 -34.71
N LEU A 38 -25.84 3.44 -34.22
CA LEU A 38 -26.33 3.41 -32.84
C LEU A 38 -25.14 3.19 -31.85
N LEU A 39 -24.21 2.29 -32.17
CA LEU A 39 -23.07 1.95 -31.30
C LEU A 39 -21.95 2.99 -31.33
N PHE A 40 -21.72 3.63 -32.46
CA PHE A 40 -20.62 4.56 -32.68
C PHE A 40 -21.05 5.99 -32.97
N GLY A 41 -22.36 6.26 -32.93
CA GLY A 41 -22.93 7.57 -33.19
C GLY A 41 -22.68 8.57 -32.05
N PRO A 42 -22.85 9.86 -32.30
CA PRO A 42 -22.57 10.93 -31.36
C PRO A 42 -23.43 10.92 -30.09
N ALA A 43 -24.54 10.16 -30.11
CA ALA A 43 -25.44 10.02 -28.96
C ALA A 43 -24.84 9.22 -27.80
N PHE A 44 -23.85 8.34 -28.08
CA PHE A 44 -23.23 7.45 -27.10
C PHE A 44 -21.76 7.78 -26.82
N VAL A 45 -21.34 8.98 -27.18
CA VAL A 45 -20.01 9.48 -26.83
C VAL A 45 -20.02 9.89 -25.36
N VAL A 46 -19.03 9.40 -24.58
CA VAL A 46 -18.88 9.73 -23.16
C VAL A 46 -18.69 11.24 -23.00
N ARG A 47 -19.64 11.89 -22.36
CA ARG A 47 -19.65 13.32 -22.02
C ARG A 47 -19.66 13.54 -20.53
N ASP A 48 -20.40 12.70 -19.81
CA ASP A 48 -20.54 12.78 -18.36
C ASP A 48 -19.73 11.69 -17.69
N VAL A 49 -18.82 12.09 -16.78
CA VAL A 49 -18.00 11.16 -15.96
C VAL A 49 -18.21 11.54 -14.51
N GLU A 50 -19.03 10.76 -13.85
CA GLU A 50 -19.27 10.86 -12.42
C GLU A 50 -18.18 10.10 -11.67
N VAL A 51 -17.49 10.76 -10.73
CA VAL A 51 -16.47 10.15 -9.88
C VAL A 51 -16.95 10.17 -8.44
N ALA A 52 -17.03 9.00 -7.82
CA ALA A 52 -17.45 8.82 -6.43
C ALA A 52 -16.35 8.14 -5.60
N GLY A 53 -16.23 8.52 -4.32
CA GLY A 53 -15.31 7.90 -3.35
C GLY A 53 -13.87 8.43 -3.43
N ALA A 54 -13.56 9.35 -4.32
CA ALA A 54 -12.26 10.02 -4.36
C ALA A 54 -12.25 11.21 -3.36
N HIS A 55 -11.30 11.21 -2.43
CA HIS A 55 -11.13 12.25 -1.41
C HIS A 55 -9.80 13.00 -1.57
N ARG A 56 -8.74 12.31 -1.93
CA ARG A 56 -7.40 12.85 -2.18
C ARG A 56 -7.15 13.12 -3.65
N LEU A 57 -7.67 12.24 -4.50
CA LEU A 57 -7.61 12.42 -5.94
C LEU A 57 -8.74 13.36 -6.38
N THR A 58 -8.41 14.33 -7.22
CA THR A 58 -9.44 15.16 -7.85
C THR A 58 -10.16 14.37 -8.95
N PRO A 59 -11.43 14.69 -9.24
CA PRO A 59 -12.16 14.07 -10.36
C PRO A 59 -11.41 14.18 -11.70
N ALA A 60 -10.68 15.28 -11.91
CA ALA A 60 -9.84 15.46 -13.11
C ALA A 60 -8.67 14.47 -13.17
N GLN A 61 -8.01 14.22 -12.04
CA GLN A 61 -6.93 13.22 -11.96
C GLN A 61 -7.46 11.80 -12.20
N VAL A 62 -8.62 11.45 -11.64
CA VAL A 62 -9.25 10.15 -11.87
C VAL A 62 -9.63 9.98 -13.35
N ARG A 63 -10.21 10.99 -13.99
CA ARG A 63 -10.52 10.97 -15.43
C ARG A 63 -9.28 10.80 -16.28
N ALA A 64 -8.21 11.53 -15.96
CA ALA A 64 -6.93 11.42 -16.66
C ALA A 64 -6.32 10.02 -16.53
N ALA A 65 -6.30 9.47 -15.30
CA ALA A 65 -5.79 8.13 -15.03
C ALA A 65 -6.64 7.04 -15.72
N ALA A 66 -7.97 7.23 -15.78
CA ALA A 66 -8.88 6.37 -16.51
C ALA A 66 -8.68 6.40 -18.03
N GLY A 67 -8.04 7.46 -18.55
CA GLY A 67 -7.85 7.65 -20.01
C GLY A 67 -9.12 8.09 -20.74
N LEU A 68 -10.09 8.66 -20.02
CA LEU A 68 -11.38 9.09 -20.55
C LEU A 68 -11.40 10.51 -21.14
N ASN A 69 -10.23 11.14 -21.26
CA ASN A 69 -10.11 12.53 -21.77
C ASN A 69 -10.43 12.68 -23.27
N ARG A 70 -10.63 11.58 -24.00
CA ARG A 70 -10.70 11.59 -25.47
C ARG A 70 -12.08 11.31 -26.05
N GLY A 71 -13.11 11.19 -25.23
CA GLY A 71 -14.48 10.92 -25.69
C GLY A 71 -14.52 9.63 -26.55
N GLY A 72 -14.79 8.51 -25.92
CA GLY A 72 -15.06 7.24 -26.64
C GLY A 72 -16.53 6.89 -26.55
N SER A 73 -16.99 5.92 -27.34
CA SER A 73 -18.34 5.39 -27.20
C SER A 73 -18.47 4.66 -25.85
N VAL A 74 -19.60 4.88 -25.17
CA VAL A 74 -19.93 4.17 -23.90
C VAL A 74 -19.90 2.65 -24.09
N PHE A 75 -20.26 2.15 -25.28
CA PHE A 75 -20.27 0.73 -25.60
C PHE A 75 -18.86 0.15 -25.90
N ALA A 76 -17.93 1.02 -26.26
CA ALA A 76 -16.53 0.61 -26.52
C ALA A 76 -15.65 0.70 -25.26
N LEU A 77 -16.22 1.04 -24.11
CA LEU A 77 -15.49 1.13 -22.84
C LEU A 77 -15.16 -0.28 -22.33
N ASP A 78 -13.88 -0.54 -22.19
CA ASP A 78 -13.38 -1.70 -21.44
C ASP A 78 -13.23 -1.30 -19.97
N ALA A 79 -14.27 -1.58 -19.18
CA ALA A 79 -14.35 -1.24 -17.77
C ALA A 79 -13.19 -1.85 -16.96
N ASP A 80 -12.79 -3.09 -17.29
CA ASP A 80 -11.71 -3.80 -16.59
C ASP A 80 -10.34 -3.16 -16.89
N THR A 81 -10.12 -2.77 -18.14
CA THR A 81 -8.88 -2.06 -18.50
C THR A 81 -8.79 -0.70 -17.81
N ILE A 82 -9.89 0.02 -17.71
CA ILE A 82 -9.94 1.31 -16.99
C ILE A 82 -9.70 1.09 -15.50
N ALA A 83 -10.36 0.10 -14.89
CA ALA A 83 -10.17 -0.24 -13.47
C ALA A 83 -8.70 -0.62 -13.18
N ARG A 84 -8.07 -1.43 -14.03
CA ARG A 84 -6.64 -1.76 -13.91
C ARG A 84 -5.73 -0.53 -14.02
N ARG A 85 -6.02 0.41 -14.92
CA ARG A 85 -5.25 1.66 -15.02
C ARG A 85 -5.39 2.52 -13.78
N LEU A 86 -6.59 2.63 -13.23
CA LEU A 86 -6.84 3.33 -11.97
C LEU A 86 -6.11 2.66 -10.81
N GLY A 87 -6.12 1.31 -10.73
CA GLY A 87 -5.36 0.54 -9.76
C GLY A 87 -3.84 0.72 -9.85
N GLY A 88 -3.31 1.18 -10.99
CA GLY A 88 -1.92 1.62 -11.14
C GLY A 88 -1.61 2.97 -10.48
N THR A 89 -2.61 3.71 -10.02
CA THR A 89 -2.45 4.93 -9.25
C THR A 89 -2.25 4.59 -7.77
N ALA A 90 -1.15 5.00 -7.19
CA ALA A 90 -0.72 4.55 -5.86
C ALA A 90 -1.75 4.78 -4.73
N TRP A 91 -2.57 5.82 -4.85
CA TRP A 91 -3.63 6.12 -3.87
C TRP A 91 -4.90 5.28 -4.05
N VAL A 92 -5.06 4.62 -5.19
CA VAL A 92 -6.25 3.81 -5.49
C VAL A 92 -6.06 2.41 -4.94
N LYS A 93 -6.94 2.03 -4.02
CA LYS A 93 -7.01 0.66 -3.48
C LYS A 93 -7.80 -0.25 -4.40
N ASP A 94 -8.95 0.26 -4.85
CA ASP A 94 -9.86 -0.44 -5.74
C ASP A 94 -10.63 0.55 -6.60
N ALA A 95 -11.02 0.15 -7.81
CA ALA A 95 -11.82 0.96 -8.70
C ALA A 95 -12.82 0.10 -9.45
N SER A 96 -14.04 0.59 -9.58
CA SER A 96 -15.05 0.01 -10.44
C SER A 96 -15.58 1.05 -11.42
N VAL A 97 -15.83 0.59 -12.65
CA VAL A 97 -16.29 1.44 -13.76
C VAL A 97 -17.58 0.87 -14.29
N GLN A 98 -18.61 1.69 -14.34
CA GLN A 98 -19.94 1.30 -14.83
C GLN A 98 -20.39 2.27 -15.91
N PRO A 99 -20.71 1.79 -17.11
CA PRO A 99 -21.33 2.63 -18.14
C PRO A 99 -22.75 3.03 -17.69
N ARG A 100 -23.11 4.26 -17.95
CA ARG A 100 -24.44 4.84 -17.70
C ARG A 100 -24.95 5.43 -18.99
N LEU A 101 -25.92 4.75 -19.60
CA LEU A 101 -26.51 5.18 -20.87
C LEU A 101 -27.29 6.48 -20.71
N PRO A 102 -27.29 7.36 -21.75
CA PRO A 102 -26.67 7.15 -23.07
C PRO A 102 -25.20 7.54 -23.18
N ASP A 103 -24.70 8.49 -22.37
CA ASP A 103 -23.42 9.16 -22.58
C ASP A 103 -22.59 9.33 -21.28
N GLY A 104 -22.93 8.56 -20.25
CA GLY A 104 -22.32 8.65 -18.93
C GLY A 104 -21.43 7.46 -18.57
N VAL A 105 -20.50 7.71 -17.64
CA VAL A 105 -19.69 6.69 -16.96
C VAL A 105 -19.63 7.03 -15.47
N VAL A 106 -19.90 6.05 -14.62
CA VAL A 106 -19.75 6.17 -13.16
C VAL A 106 -18.47 5.42 -12.77
N ILE A 107 -17.51 6.15 -12.22
CA ILE A 107 -16.27 5.61 -11.67
C ILE A 107 -16.37 5.68 -10.15
N ARG A 108 -16.37 4.52 -9.48
CA ARG A 108 -16.25 4.45 -8.03
C ARG A 108 -14.83 4.08 -7.66
N VAL A 109 -14.19 4.91 -6.84
CA VAL A 109 -12.81 4.72 -6.38
C VAL A 109 -12.83 4.52 -4.87
N SER A 110 -12.11 3.51 -4.40
CA SER A 110 -11.76 3.36 -2.99
C SER A 110 -10.29 3.72 -2.83
N GLU A 111 -10.01 4.70 -1.97
CA GLU A 111 -8.64 5.16 -1.73
C GLU A 111 -7.99 4.45 -0.55
N TRP A 112 -6.68 4.25 -0.61
CA TRP A 112 -5.89 3.80 0.52
C TRP A 112 -5.90 4.83 1.65
N GLN A 113 -6.11 4.34 2.88
CA GLN A 113 -5.82 5.12 4.07
C GLN A 113 -4.37 4.85 4.49
N PRO A 114 -3.54 5.88 4.66
CA PRO A 114 -2.19 5.70 5.14
C PRO A 114 -2.20 5.24 6.61
N VAL A 115 -1.37 4.25 6.93
CA VAL A 115 -1.24 3.68 8.29
C VAL A 115 0.10 4.02 8.93
N ALA A 116 1.10 4.37 8.12
CA ALA A 116 2.44 4.69 8.60
C ALA A 116 3.12 5.72 7.69
N VAL A 117 4.19 6.30 8.21
CA VAL A 117 5.14 7.14 7.49
C VAL A 117 6.48 6.41 7.46
N PHE A 118 7.07 6.28 6.28
CA PHE A 118 8.34 5.60 6.05
C PHE A 118 9.43 6.57 5.65
N LYS A 119 10.63 6.41 6.23
CA LYS A 119 11.85 7.15 5.91
C LYS A 119 12.98 6.17 5.61
N ALA A 120 13.68 6.36 4.50
CA ALA A 120 14.87 5.59 4.17
C ALA A 120 16.13 6.11 4.89
N GLY A 121 15.98 6.91 5.94
CA GLY A 121 17.05 7.46 6.77
C GLY A 121 16.62 8.79 7.43
N PRO A 122 17.42 9.29 8.41
CA PRO A 122 17.04 10.42 9.24
C PRO A 122 16.77 11.73 8.46
N GLN A 123 17.46 11.92 7.34
CA GLN A 123 17.32 13.11 6.47
C GLN A 123 16.56 12.82 5.18
N SER A 124 16.06 11.60 5.02
CA SER A 124 15.27 11.23 3.83
C SER A 124 13.87 11.80 3.89
N PRO A 125 13.26 12.12 2.74
CA PRO A 125 11.87 12.53 2.71
C PRO A 125 10.97 11.43 3.27
N ALA A 126 9.93 11.85 3.96
CA ALA A 126 8.92 10.97 4.51
C ALA A 126 7.89 10.56 3.44
N TRP A 127 7.41 9.32 3.50
CA TRP A 127 6.47 8.74 2.54
C TRP A 127 5.32 8.06 3.26
N TYR A 128 4.11 8.27 2.78
CA TYR A 128 2.94 7.54 3.29
C TYR A 128 2.95 6.10 2.84
N LEU A 129 2.63 5.17 3.75
CA LEU A 129 2.42 3.75 3.46
C LEU A 129 0.96 3.37 3.64
N SER A 130 0.45 2.56 2.71
CA SER A 130 -0.81 1.83 2.88
C SER A 130 -0.66 0.68 3.88
N GLY A 131 -1.78 0.09 4.31
CA GLY A 131 -1.77 -1.13 5.13
C GLY A 131 -1.12 -2.35 4.46
N GLU A 132 -0.86 -2.30 3.15
CA GLU A 132 -0.12 -3.32 2.39
C GLU A 132 1.35 -2.95 2.15
N ALA A 133 1.88 -1.98 2.91
CA ALA A 133 3.25 -1.47 2.79
C ALA A 133 3.59 -0.88 1.41
N VAL A 134 2.59 -0.43 0.65
CA VAL A 134 2.77 0.26 -0.62
C VAL A 134 2.96 1.75 -0.37
N VAL A 135 3.94 2.35 -1.05
CA VAL A 135 4.22 3.78 -0.99
C VAL A 135 3.15 4.55 -1.76
N LEU A 136 2.38 5.38 -1.06
CA LEU A 136 1.28 6.16 -1.63
C LEU A 136 1.74 7.48 -2.24
N GLY A 137 2.71 8.13 -1.60
CA GLY A 137 3.23 9.43 -2.01
C GLY A 137 4.04 10.08 -0.89
N ARG A 138 4.61 11.25 -1.14
CA ARG A 138 5.36 12.00 -0.13
C ARG A 138 4.44 12.49 0.99
N ALA A 139 4.90 12.34 2.22
CA ALA A 139 4.21 12.87 3.39
C ALA A 139 4.59 14.36 3.54
N THR A 140 3.65 15.23 3.18
CA THR A 140 3.85 16.70 3.21
C THR A 140 3.26 17.34 4.46
N THR A 141 2.38 16.63 5.17
CA THR A 141 1.69 17.13 6.36
C THR A 141 2.09 16.27 7.56
N PRO A 142 2.37 16.88 8.72
CA PRO A 142 2.54 16.13 9.96
C PRO A 142 1.24 15.40 10.27
N VAL A 143 1.29 14.08 10.35
CA VAL A 143 0.16 13.24 10.72
C VAL A 143 0.57 12.38 11.89
N ASN A 144 -0.38 12.11 12.78
CA ASN A 144 -0.16 11.20 13.88
C ASN A 144 -0.28 9.74 13.40
N LEU A 145 0.70 9.31 12.61
CA LEU A 145 0.83 7.97 12.07
C LEU A 145 2.13 7.36 12.60
N LEU A 146 2.20 6.03 12.56
CA LEU A 146 3.39 5.28 12.93
C LEU A 146 4.59 5.74 12.08
N ASP A 147 5.67 6.18 12.74
CA ASP A 147 6.91 6.59 12.06
C ASP A 147 7.86 5.39 11.96
N LEU A 148 8.27 5.05 10.73
CA LEU A 148 9.15 3.92 10.41
C LEU A 148 10.41 4.43 9.74
N GLU A 149 11.56 4.02 10.25
CA GLU A 149 12.87 4.36 9.70
C GLU A 149 13.65 3.09 9.35
N TRP A 150 14.09 2.97 8.09
CA TRP A 150 14.93 1.85 7.64
C TRP A 150 16.00 2.32 6.66
N PRO A 151 17.19 2.80 7.18
CA PRO A 151 18.24 3.36 6.34
C PRO A 151 18.82 2.41 5.30
N ALA A 152 18.89 1.13 5.63
CA ALA A 152 19.36 0.07 4.72
C ALA A 152 18.24 -0.60 3.92
N GLY A 153 17.00 -0.14 4.09
CA GLY A 153 15.84 -0.65 3.38
C GLY A 153 15.76 -0.17 1.92
N PRO A 154 14.75 -0.64 1.19
CA PRO A 154 14.54 -0.23 -0.19
C PRO A 154 14.23 1.27 -0.27
N GLN A 155 14.76 1.91 -1.34
CA GLN A 155 14.44 3.31 -1.61
C GLN A 155 12.97 3.44 -2.02
N PRO A 156 12.18 4.28 -1.34
CA PRO A 156 10.75 4.36 -1.57
C PRO A 156 10.44 4.98 -2.94
N LYS A 157 9.60 4.30 -3.72
CA LYS A 157 9.03 4.78 -4.97
C LYS A 157 7.52 4.61 -4.92
N THR A 158 6.80 5.63 -5.36
CA THR A 158 5.33 5.61 -5.41
C THR A 158 4.80 4.36 -6.13
N GLY A 159 3.86 3.67 -5.51
CA GLY A 159 3.28 2.42 -6.01
C GLY A 159 4.11 1.16 -5.70
N GLN A 160 5.30 1.29 -5.11
CA GLN A 160 6.15 0.15 -4.76
C GLN A 160 5.95 -0.27 -3.31
N ARG A 161 5.98 -1.58 -3.05
CA ARG A 161 6.03 -2.13 -1.69
C ARG A 161 7.45 -2.04 -1.15
N VAL A 162 7.61 -1.54 0.09
CA VAL A 162 8.92 -1.30 0.73
C VAL A 162 9.25 -2.29 1.85
N MET A 163 8.27 -3.05 2.33
CA MET A 163 8.48 -4.08 3.35
C MET A 163 7.42 -5.17 3.26
N ASP A 164 7.61 -6.23 4.01
CA ASP A 164 6.60 -7.28 4.15
C ASP A 164 5.34 -6.74 4.84
N THR A 165 4.16 -7.13 4.33
CA THR A 165 2.87 -6.71 4.87
C THR A 165 2.65 -7.22 6.29
N ALA A 166 3.14 -8.43 6.60
CA ALA A 166 3.02 -9.00 7.93
C ALA A 166 3.88 -8.23 8.94
N LEU A 167 5.08 -7.78 8.53
CA LEU A 167 5.91 -6.93 9.37
C LEU A 167 5.19 -5.61 9.68
N LEU A 168 4.70 -4.90 8.67
CA LEU A 168 3.98 -3.64 8.89
C LEU A 168 2.77 -3.85 9.80
N ALA A 169 1.98 -4.90 9.58
CA ALA A 169 0.83 -5.21 10.42
C ALA A 169 1.23 -5.49 11.86
N ALA A 170 2.35 -6.20 12.09
CA ALA A 170 2.88 -6.45 13.43
C ALA A 170 3.28 -5.14 14.13
N LEU A 171 3.96 -4.22 13.44
CA LEU A 171 4.37 -2.93 13.99
C LEU A 171 3.17 -2.05 14.35
N VAL A 172 2.16 -1.97 13.48
CA VAL A 172 0.90 -1.25 13.75
C VAL A 172 0.16 -1.86 14.95
N ASN A 173 0.17 -3.18 15.08
CA ASN A 173 -0.45 -3.85 16.22
C ASN A 173 0.31 -3.57 17.53
N ILE A 174 1.65 -3.55 17.50
CA ILE A 174 2.46 -3.20 18.67
C ILE A 174 2.19 -1.74 19.09
N GLU A 175 2.18 -0.82 18.14
CA GLU A 175 1.88 0.60 18.40
C GLU A 175 0.53 0.77 19.10
N ARG A 176 -0.51 0.10 18.60
CA ARG A 176 -1.85 0.16 19.22
C ARG A 176 -1.95 -0.51 20.58
N ALA A 177 -1.19 -1.58 20.79
CA ALA A 177 -1.24 -2.35 22.03
C ALA A 177 -0.43 -1.73 23.17
N LEU A 178 0.66 -1.02 22.84
CA LEU A 178 1.64 -0.54 23.81
C LEU A 178 1.03 0.39 24.91
N PRO A 179 0.13 1.33 24.58
CA PRO A 179 -0.51 2.16 25.60
C PRO A 179 -1.29 1.35 26.63
N GLY A 180 -2.03 0.33 26.18
CA GLY A 180 -2.79 -0.56 27.07
C GLY A 180 -1.92 -1.55 27.85
N LEU A 181 -0.75 -1.89 27.35
CA LEU A 181 0.17 -2.86 27.98
C LEU A 181 1.10 -2.22 28.99
N LEU A 182 1.65 -1.04 28.68
CA LEU A 182 2.72 -0.39 29.43
C LEU A 182 2.41 1.05 29.83
N GLY A 183 1.28 1.62 29.38
CA GLY A 183 0.99 3.06 29.53
C GLY A 183 1.95 3.94 28.73
N GLN A 184 2.53 3.42 27.64
CA GLN A 184 3.57 4.10 26.87
C GLN A 184 3.15 4.24 25.41
N ASP A 185 3.50 5.37 24.81
CA ASP A 185 3.31 5.60 23.38
C ASP A 185 4.58 5.30 22.59
N VAL A 186 4.41 4.75 21.39
CA VAL A 186 5.48 4.62 20.43
C VAL A 186 5.76 5.99 19.81
N GLN A 187 7.02 6.36 19.68
CA GLN A 187 7.46 7.49 18.89
C GLN A 187 7.76 7.04 17.45
N SER A 188 8.55 5.98 17.30
CA SER A 188 8.93 5.42 16.02
C SER A 188 9.43 3.99 16.16
N PHE A 189 9.47 3.28 15.03
CA PHE A 189 10.28 2.07 14.91
C PHE A 189 11.44 2.32 13.98
N SER A 190 12.59 1.74 14.28
CA SER A 190 13.75 1.75 13.40
C SER A 190 14.27 0.35 13.15
N LEU A 191 14.68 0.11 11.89
CA LEU A 191 15.38 -1.12 11.47
C LEU A 191 16.79 -0.75 11.07
N ASP A 192 17.76 -1.54 11.51
CA ASP A 192 19.15 -1.38 11.11
C ASP A 192 19.48 -2.11 9.80
N GLY A 193 20.77 -2.18 9.43
CA GLY A 193 21.24 -2.86 8.22
C GLY A 193 21.00 -4.38 8.20
N CYS A 194 20.79 -4.98 9.35
CA CYS A 194 20.46 -6.41 9.51
C CYS A 194 18.96 -6.64 9.75
N ALA A 195 18.15 -5.58 9.61
CA ALA A 195 16.74 -5.56 9.94
C ALA A 195 16.42 -5.92 11.40
N ASN A 196 17.31 -5.54 12.33
CA ASN A 196 17.00 -5.58 13.74
C ASN A 196 16.04 -4.45 14.07
N LEU A 197 14.91 -4.82 14.66
CA LEU A 197 13.84 -3.90 15.05
C LEU A 197 14.16 -3.27 16.40
N THR A 198 14.09 -1.96 16.44
CA THR A 198 14.13 -1.15 17.66
C THR A 198 12.85 -0.32 17.74
N LEU A 199 12.17 -0.39 18.86
CA LEU A 199 11.09 0.52 19.24
C LEU A 199 11.71 1.71 19.98
N ASN A 200 11.39 2.91 19.54
CA ASN A 200 11.71 4.15 20.24
C ASN A 200 10.43 4.64 20.94
N ALA A 201 10.45 4.69 22.26
CA ALA A 201 9.32 5.18 23.03
C ALA A 201 9.31 6.70 23.11
N ARG A 202 8.14 7.31 23.20
CA ARG A 202 7.98 8.76 23.34
C ARG A 202 8.67 9.32 24.59
N LYS A 203 8.83 8.51 25.64
CA LYS A 203 9.58 8.85 26.87
C LYS A 203 11.10 8.79 26.70
N GLY A 204 11.60 8.38 25.53
CA GLY A 204 13.03 8.40 25.18
C GLY A 204 13.80 7.12 25.50
N TRP A 205 13.18 6.08 26.03
CA TRP A 205 13.78 4.76 26.15
C TRP A 205 13.57 3.94 24.89
N LYS A 206 14.38 2.88 24.72
CA LYS A 206 14.31 2.01 23.55
C LYS A 206 14.01 0.57 23.94
N ALA A 207 13.35 -0.18 23.06
CA ALA A 207 13.26 -1.63 23.17
C ALA A 207 13.90 -2.30 21.95
N TYR A 208 14.85 -3.21 22.20
CA TYR A 208 15.50 -3.99 21.14
C TYR A 208 14.82 -5.34 20.98
N PHE A 209 14.17 -5.55 19.85
CA PHE A 209 13.48 -6.79 19.52
C PHE A 209 14.34 -7.78 18.71
N GLY A 210 15.44 -7.30 18.09
CA GLY A 210 16.25 -8.10 17.18
C GLY A 210 15.62 -8.27 15.80
N ARG A 211 16.12 -9.24 15.03
CA ARG A 211 15.80 -9.43 13.64
C ARG A 211 14.33 -9.81 13.41
N VAL A 212 13.74 -9.33 12.29
CA VAL A 212 12.32 -9.47 11.96
C VAL A 212 12.08 -9.74 10.46
N LEU A 213 12.98 -10.51 9.82
CA LEU A 213 12.89 -10.81 8.38
C LEU A 213 12.15 -12.09 8.07
N THR A 214 12.23 -13.09 8.95
CA THR A 214 11.60 -14.40 8.70
C THR A 214 10.24 -14.51 9.40
N PRO A 215 9.34 -15.39 8.92
CA PRO A 215 8.06 -15.63 9.58
C PRO A 215 8.20 -16.05 11.05
N GLU A 216 9.23 -16.82 11.39
CA GLU A 216 9.52 -17.28 12.75
C GLU A 216 9.96 -16.11 13.64
N GLU A 217 10.81 -15.21 13.10
CA GLU A 217 11.23 -14.00 13.81
C GLU A 217 10.06 -13.07 14.05
N LEU A 218 9.14 -12.90 13.08
CA LEU A 218 7.91 -12.14 13.24
C LEU A 218 6.98 -12.77 14.28
N ALA A 219 6.82 -14.09 14.26
CA ALA A 219 6.01 -14.79 15.26
C ALA A 219 6.54 -14.59 16.69
N SER A 220 7.86 -14.51 16.86
CA SER A 220 8.50 -14.29 18.15
C SER A 220 8.22 -12.89 18.76
N LEU A 221 7.77 -11.93 17.97
CA LEU A 221 7.45 -10.57 18.46
C LEU A 221 6.38 -10.58 19.55
N LYS A 222 5.44 -11.53 19.49
CA LYS A 222 4.40 -11.69 20.53
C LYS A 222 5.02 -12.04 21.89
N ASP A 223 5.97 -12.98 21.92
CA ASP A 223 6.64 -13.41 23.14
C ASP A 223 7.56 -12.31 23.68
N LYS A 224 8.26 -11.60 22.79
CA LYS A 224 9.09 -10.44 23.15
C LYS A 224 8.26 -9.30 23.73
N LEU A 225 7.05 -9.06 23.21
CA LEU A 225 6.13 -8.07 23.77
C LEU A 225 5.59 -8.52 25.13
N ALA A 226 5.31 -9.82 25.31
CA ALA A 226 4.93 -10.39 26.60
C ALA A 226 6.07 -10.26 27.64
N ALA A 227 7.32 -10.50 27.22
CA ALA A 227 8.49 -10.28 28.05
C ALA A 227 8.62 -8.80 28.49
N LEU A 228 8.40 -7.87 27.55
CA LEU A 228 8.40 -6.44 27.87
C LEU A 228 7.34 -6.09 28.92
N LYS A 229 6.15 -6.71 28.82
CA LYS A 229 5.08 -6.54 29.82
C LYS A 229 5.47 -7.18 31.18
N SER A 230 6.05 -8.37 31.18
CA SER A 230 6.36 -9.10 32.43
C SER A 230 7.34 -8.36 33.32
N ILE A 231 8.29 -7.63 32.75
CA ILE A 231 9.25 -6.84 33.52
C ILE A 231 8.72 -5.48 33.98
N SER A 232 7.51 -5.08 33.60
CA SER A 232 6.88 -3.81 34.03
C SER A 232 6.67 -3.73 35.57
N VAL A 233 6.68 -4.87 36.22
CA VAL A 233 6.64 -4.94 37.71
C VAL A 233 7.94 -4.43 38.35
N ALA A 234 9.09 -4.63 37.66
CA ALA A 234 10.40 -4.29 38.16
C ALA A 234 11.01 -3.04 37.48
N VAL A 235 10.44 -2.62 36.36
CA VAL A 235 10.95 -1.50 35.54
C VAL A 235 9.89 -0.43 35.43
N ASP A 236 10.22 0.77 35.89
CA ASP A 236 9.38 1.93 35.67
C ASP A 236 9.66 2.52 34.25
N TYR A 237 8.74 2.28 33.32
CA TYR A 237 8.82 2.81 31.97
C TYR A 237 8.60 4.33 31.87
N ASN A 238 8.17 4.99 32.96
CA ASN A 238 8.10 6.44 33.04
C ASN A 238 9.38 7.08 33.55
N SER A 239 10.31 6.28 34.06
CA SER A 239 11.58 6.79 34.57
C SER A 239 12.40 7.45 33.46
N ALA A 240 12.89 8.65 33.74
CA ALA A 240 13.82 9.36 32.87
C ALA A 240 15.19 8.64 32.76
N ASP A 241 15.50 7.78 33.73
CA ASP A 241 16.76 7.06 33.82
C ASP A 241 16.78 5.78 32.97
N LEU A 242 15.64 5.32 32.49
CA LEU A 242 15.59 4.15 31.59
C LEU A 242 16.25 4.50 30.25
N GLU A 243 17.28 3.73 29.86
CA GLU A 243 17.97 3.88 28.58
C GLU A 243 17.37 2.93 27.55
N TYR A 244 17.41 1.62 27.85
CA TYR A 244 16.79 0.63 26.99
C TYR A 244 16.39 -0.64 27.73
N VAL A 245 15.53 -1.41 27.05
CA VAL A 245 15.17 -2.78 27.39
C VAL A 245 15.51 -3.67 26.21
N ASN A 246 16.28 -4.74 26.43
CA ASN A 246 16.60 -5.72 25.42
C ASN A 246 15.72 -6.97 25.62
N VAL A 247 14.85 -7.25 24.66
CA VAL A 247 13.96 -8.41 24.61
C VAL A 247 14.25 -9.33 23.43
N MET A 248 15.46 -9.26 22.85
CA MET A 248 15.88 -10.19 21.78
C MET A 248 15.73 -11.63 22.23
N ASN A 249 16.12 -11.93 23.49
CA ASN A 249 15.77 -13.16 24.16
C ASN A 249 14.59 -12.91 25.11
N PRO A 250 13.37 -13.38 24.79
CA PRO A 250 12.19 -13.13 25.65
C PRO A 250 12.26 -13.83 27.01
N TYR A 251 13.10 -14.86 27.15
CA TYR A 251 13.25 -15.61 28.40
C TYR A 251 14.29 -15.00 29.35
N ALA A 252 15.13 -14.08 28.86
CA ALA A 252 16.13 -13.38 29.65
C ALA A 252 16.23 -11.90 29.22
N PRO A 253 15.18 -11.10 29.46
CA PRO A 253 15.19 -9.68 29.12
C PRO A 253 16.23 -8.94 29.97
N ALA A 254 16.95 -8.01 29.34
CA ALA A 254 17.96 -7.18 30.01
C ALA A 254 17.55 -5.70 29.98
N VAL A 255 17.84 -5.00 31.08
CA VAL A 255 17.51 -3.57 31.24
C VAL A 255 18.78 -2.78 31.48
N LYS A 256 18.88 -1.62 30.84
CA LYS A 256 19.95 -0.66 31.12
C LYS A 256 19.36 0.68 31.53
N LEU A 257 19.91 1.21 32.62
CA LEU A 257 19.66 2.57 33.06
C LEU A 257 20.76 3.50 32.55
N LYS A 258 20.42 4.76 32.30
CA LYS A 258 21.37 5.81 32.00
C LYS A 258 22.31 5.94 33.20
N SER A 259 23.62 5.88 32.98
CA SER A 259 24.58 6.16 34.05
C SER A 259 24.36 7.58 34.55
N ALA A 260 24.28 7.77 35.84
CA ALA A 260 24.32 9.09 36.44
C ALA A 260 25.56 9.81 35.86
N LYS A 261 25.40 11.06 35.41
CA LYS A 261 26.52 11.89 34.94
C LYS A 261 27.57 11.86 36.04
N PRO A 262 28.85 11.50 35.76
CA PRO A 262 29.88 11.49 36.80
C PRO A 262 29.87 12.87 37.48
N ALA A 263 29.78 12.90 38.82
CA ALA A 263 30.01 14.12 39.55
C ALA A 263 31.32 14.75 39.07
N PRO A 264 31.43 16.08 38.92
CA PRO A 264 32.66 16.71 38.46
C PRO A 264 33.81 16.14 39.29
N ALA A 265 34.76 15.47 38.61
CA ALA A 265 35.88 14.82 39.26
C ALA A 265 36.59 15.87 40.14
N ALA A 266 36.69 15.57 41.44
CA ALA A 266 37.59 16.29 42.32
C ALA A 266 38.97 16.27 41.64
N THR A 267 39.59 17.43 41.52
CA THR A 267 40.89 17.69 40.88
C THR A 267 41.88 16.59 41.25
N PRO A 268 42.43 15.81 40.33
CA PRO A 268 43.42 14.78 40.66
C PRO A 268 44.69 15.47 41.10
N ALA A 269 45.22 15.06 42.27
CA ALA A 269 46.57 15.38 42.66
C ALA A 269 47.55 14.89 41.57
N ALA A 270 48.47 15.77 41.20
CA ALA A 270 49.48 15.55 40.17
C ALA A 270 50.27 14.25 40.45
N GLY A 271 50.30 13.33 39.49
CA GLY A 271 51.27 12.22 39.49
C GLY A 271 50.83 10.87 38.99
N SER A 272 49.97 10.74 37.99
CA SER A 272 49.82 9.42 37.33
C SER A 272 49.82 9.57 35.79
N LYS A 273 50.75 8.81 35.15
CA LYS A 273 50.87 8.70 33.70
C LYS A 273 49.53 8.23 33.08
N PRO A 274 49.11 8.80 31.95
CA PRO A 274 47.94 8.34 31.24
C PRO A 274 48.14 6.93 30.69
N SER A 275 47.32 5.99 31.13
CA SER A 275 47.20 4.67 30.49
C SER A 275 46.51 4.86 29.14
N PRO A 276 46.92 4.16 28.06
CA PRO A 276 46.31 4.29 26.77
C PRO A 276 44.84 3.81 26.85
N THR A 277 43.94 4.69 26.49
CA THR A 277 42.51 4.37 26.32
C THR A 277 42.36 3.29 25.22
N PRO A 278 41.73 2.14 25.50
CA PRO A 278 41.44 1.18 24.46
C PRO A 278 40.47 1.83 23.46
N LEU A 279 40.89 1.90 22.21
CA LEU A 279 40.01 2.19 21.08
C LEU A 279 38.88 1.16 21.10
N ALA A 280 37.65 1.62 21.33
CA ALA A 280 36.49 0.76 21.18
C ALA A 280 36.46 0.22 19.74
N PRO A 281 36.41 -1.09 19.54
CA PRO A 281 36.28 -1.62 18.18
C PRO A 281 34.96 -1.15 17.59
N THR A 282 35.03 -0.44 16.48
CA THR A 282 33.87 -0.20 15.61
C THR A 282 33.55 -1.53 14.93
N VAL A 283 32.96 -2.46 15.66
CA VAL A 283 32.42 -3.68 15.06
C VAL A 283 31.11 -3.30 14.42
N VAL A 284 31.10 -3.13 13.09
CA VAL A 284 29.91 -3.25 12.30
C VAL A 284 29.46 -4.71 12.46
N PRO A 285 28.32 -5.01 13.10
CA PRO A 285 27.91 -6.39 13.26
C PRO A 285 27.65 -6.96 11.88
N ALA A 286 28.40 -8.00 11.51
CA ALA A 286 28.04 -8.84 10.40
C ALA A 286 26.65 -9.44 10.72
N CYS A 287 25.71 -9.31 9.76
CA CYS A 287 24.41 -9.94 9.88
C CYS A 287 24.61 -11.46 9.86
N GLY A 288 24.66 -12.10 11.01
CA GLY A 288 24.76 -13.54 11.17
C GLY A 288 23.40 -14.22 11.08
#